data_f73936e33904e733616ce58ee49b71e8
#
_entry.id   f73936e33904e733616ce58ee49b71e8
#
_cell.length_a   1.000
_cell.length_b   1.000
_cell.length_c   1.000
_cell.angle_alpha   90.00
_cell.angle_beta   90.00
_cell.angle_gamma   90.00
#
_symmetry.space_group_name_H-M   'P 1'
#
loop_
_entity.id
_entity.type
_entity.pdbx_description
1 polymer ?
#
loop_
_entity_poly.entity_id
_entity_poly.type
_entity_poly.pdbx_seq_one_letter_code
_entity_poly.pdbx_strand_id
1 'polypeptide(L)'
;MALLFRSFFATSVYGQFMVNSKGIPTNALNGFLKHLISVINYTNPSHIVCCWDMGSKTYRNDLFEGYKANRPEAPVELIPQFDLAKQVTEAFNIKNIGIEGYEADDCIGTLTKMLEKDNQVTIITGDKDILQLLNDNVDVLIFQKGIGNYKHYTKGSYIEEFEIEPTMLIDVKALMGDSSDNYPGVKGIGEKTAFKLVAQYKSIEGILNNLSQLTKSQKSKIENDLEMLHLSRELAEINCSAPLECLIEDIVFKLDEDKALTMLKELELKGIYTLLKDLSMKIEEAI
;
A
#
# COMPACT_ATOMS: atom_id res chain seq x y z
N MET A 1 6.23 2.68 -0.25
CA MET A 1 6.29 4.03 0.41
C MET A 1 5.68 4.04 1.81
N ALA A 2 4.44 3.59 2.00
CA ALA A 2 3.73 3.61 3.30
C ALA A 2 4.52 3.02 4.49
N LEU A 3 5.25 1.92 4.29
CA LEU A 3 6.09 1.30 5.32
C LEU A 3 7.23 2.22 5.80
N LEU A 4 7.84 2.99 4.89
CA LEU A 4 8.94 3.91 5.26
C LEU A 4 8.42 5.08 6.09
N PHE A 5 7.29 5.68 5.70
CA PHE A 5 6.61 6.72 6.50
C PHE A 5 6.24 6.20 7.89
N ARG A 6 5.61 5.03 7.96
CA ARG A 6 5.26 4.40 9.23
C ARG A 6 6.49 4.19 10.11
N SER A 7 7.58 3.70 9.53
CA SER A 7 8.84 3.47 10.25
C SER A 7 9.45 4.76 10.78
N PHE A 8 9.37 5.85 9.98
CA PHE A 8 9.83 7.16 10.41
C PHE A 8 9.07 7.64 11.65
N PHE A 9 7.74 7.70 11.58
CA PHE A 9 6.94 8.22 12.70
C PHE A 9 6.99 7.32 13.95
N ALA A 10 7.13 6.01 13.77
CA ALA A 10 7.28 5.08 14.90
C ALA A 10 8.62 5.24 15.63
N THR A 11 9.64 5.79 14.98
CA THR A 11 11.02 5.90 15.50
C THR A 11 11.49 7.33 15.73
N SER A 12 10.64 8.33 15.47
CA SER A 12 10.92 9.76 15.68
C SER A 12 10.32 10.32 16.97
N VAL A 13 10.18 9.49 17.98
CA VAL A 13 9.57 9.88 19.28
C VAL A 13 10.41 10.98 19.93
N TYR A 14 9.75 12.05 20.33
CA TYR A 14 10.35 13.25 20.96
C TYR A 14 11.35 14.04 20.07
N GLY A 15 11.24 13.93 18.73
CA GLY A 15 12.11 14.66 17.81
C GLY A 15 13.57 14.22 17.82
N GLN A 16 13.87 13.06 18.40
CA GLN A 16 15.19 12.46 18.35
C GLN A 16 15.25 11.46 17.20
N PHE A 17 16.20 11.65 16.30
CA PHE A 17 16.42 10.78 15.15
C PHE A 17 17.70 9.97 15.32
N MET A 18 17.67 8.71 14.90
CA MET A 18 18.90 7.96 14.71
C MET A 18 19.60 8.51 13.48
N VAL A 19 20.83 8.95 13.64
CA VAL A 19 21.70 9.47 12.57
C VAL A 19 22.99 8.67 12.52
N ASN A 20 23.58 8.53 11.34
CA ASN A 20 24.92 7.96 11.19
C ASN A 20 26.01 9.00 11.47
N SER A 21 27.28 8.59 11.45
CA SER A 21 28.44 9.47 11.69
C SER A 21 28.57 10.63 10.69
N LYS A 22 27.89 10.54 9.53
CA LYS A 22 27.82 11.61 8.52
C LYS A 22 26.66 12.58 8.74
N GLY A 23 25.89 12.41 9.83
CA GLY A 23 24.72 13.22 10.14
C GLY A 23 23.47 12.90 9.32
N ILE A 24 23.44 11.77 8.60
CA ILE A 24 22.31 11.35 7.79
C ILE A 24 21.29 10.63 8.69
N PRO A 25 20.01 11.03 8.70
CA PRO A 25 18.96 10.31 9.41
C PRO A 25 18.76 8.90 8.83
N THR A 26 18.69 7.89 9.71
CA THR A 26 18.57 6.48 9.35
C THR A 26 17.48 5.74 10.13
N ASN A 27 16.69 6.46 10.92
CA ASN A 27 15.63 5.89 11.76
C ASN A 27 14.53 5.20 10.95
N ALA A 28 14.07 5.80 9.84
CA ALA A 28 13.06 5.18 8.98
C ALA A 28 13.59 3.92 8.30
N LEU A 29 14.85 3.96 7.81
CA LEU A 29 15.51 2.81 7.21
C LEU A 29 15.65 1.64 8.19
N ASN A 30 16.03 1.92 9.43
CA ASN A 30 16.15 0.90 10.47
C ASN A 30 14.80 0.22 10.74
N GLY A 31 13.72 0.99 10.84
CA GLY A 31 12.36 0.45 11.00
C GLY A 31 11.88 -0.32 9.77
N PHE A 32 12.08 0.27 8.58
CA PHE A 32 11.74 -0.33 7.29
C PHE A 32 12.39 -1.71 7.11
N LEU A 33 13.72 -1.81 7.34
CA LEU A 33 14.46 -3.07 7.20
C LEU A 33 14.02 -4.13 8.21
N LYS A 34 13.73 -3.75 9.45
CA LYS A 34 13.17 -4.69 10.43
C LYS A 34 11.85 -5.28 9.96
N HIS A 35 10.97 -4.45 9.40
CA HIS A 35 9.72 -4.92 8.83
C HIS A 35 9.95 -5.79 7.59
N LEU A 36 10.83 -5.37 6.66
CA LEU A 36 11.14 -6.11 5.45
C LEU A 36 11.66 -7.53 5.76
N ILE A 37 12.67 -7.63 6.64
CA ILE A 37 13.23 -8.92 7.07
C ILE A 37 12.16 -9.76 7.78
N SER A 38 11.34 -9.14 8.63
CA SER A 38 10.25 -9.84 9.32
C SER A 38 9.23 -10.41 8.34
N VAL A 39 8.87 -9.65 7.30
CA VAL A 39 7.95 -10.09 6.24
C VAL A 39 8.55 -11.25 5.44
N ILE A 40 9.81 -11.14 5.02
CA ILE A 40 10.50 -12.21 4.30
C ILE A 40 10.52 -13.50 5.14
N ASN A 41 10.85 -13.39 6.43
CA ASN A 41 10.82 -14.52 7.34
C ASN A 41 9.42 -15.12 7.56
N TYR A 42 8.37 -14.31 7.47
CA TYR A 42 6.99 -14.73 7.67
C TYR A 42 6.40 -15.40 6.43
N THR A 43 6.68 -14.85 5.25
CA THR A 43 6.07 -15.30 3.99
C THR A 43 6.93 -16.29 3.21
N ASN A 44 8.25 -16.34 3.48
CA ASN A 44 9.23 -17.16 2.75
C ASN A 44 9.03 -17.09 1.22
N PRO A 45 9.07 -15.91 0.63
CA PRO A 45 8.68 -15.71 -0.77
C PRO A 45 9.80 -16.14 -1.72
N SER A 46 9.42 -16.70 -2.87
CA SER A 46 10.34 -16.97 -3.99
C SER A 46 10.63 -15.72 -4.82
N HIS A 47 9.74 -14.73 -4.79
CA HIS A 47 9.84 -13.50 -5.58
C HIS A 47 9.45 -12.30 -4.70
N ILE A 48 10.17 -11.18 -4.86
CA ILE A 48 9.88 -9.94 -4.12
C ILE A 48 10.07 -8.74 -5.04
N VAL A 49 9.19 -7.76 -4.89
CA VAL A 49 9.30 -6.46 -5.52
C VAL A 49 8.86 -5.37 -4.55
N CYS A 50 9.53 -4.23 -4.58
CA CYS A 50 9.13 -3.03 -3.83
C CYS A 50 8.57 -1.99 -4.78
N CYS A 51 7.33 -1.50 -4.52
CA CYS A 51 6.70 -0.44 -5.29
C CYS A 51 6.85 0.91 -4.60
N TRP A 52 7.15 1.95 -5.37
CA TRP A 52 7.43 3.30 -4.89
C TRP A 52 6.65 4.36 -5.65
N ASP A 53 6.22 5.39 -4.94
CA ASP A 53 5.74 6.60 -5.57
C ASP A 53 6.92 7.35 -6.19
N MET A 54 6.80 7.80 -7.45
CA MET A 54 7.88 8.47 -8.20
C MET A 54 7.66 9.97 -8.34
N GLY A 55 6.86 10.56 -7.47
CA GLY A 55 6.58 11.98 -7.46
C GLY A 55 5.38 12.31 -6.58
N SER A 56 5.04 13.58 -6.52
CA SER A 56 3.89 14.08 -5.75
C SER A 56 2.61 14.25 -6.58
N LYS A 57 2.72 14.23 -7.91
CA LYS A 57 1.60 14.39 -8.83
C LYS A 57 1.37 13.12 -9.62
N THR A 58 0.11 12.73 -9.70
CA THR A 58 -0.35 11.58 -10.47
C THR A 58 -1.53 11.99 -11.35
N TYR A 59 -1.99 11.12 -12.25
CA TYR A 59 -3.17 11.37 -13.06
C TYR A 59 -4.42 11.70 -12.22
N ARG A 60 -4.48 11.27 -10.94
CA ARG A 60 -5.58 11.63 -10.03
C ARG A 60 -5.62 13.12 -9.71
N ASN A 61 -4.47 13.80 -9.71
CA ASN A 61 -4.44 15.26 -9.54
C ASN A 61 -4.97 15.99 -10.78
N ASP A 62 -4.86 15.41 -11.97
CA ASP A 62 -5.46 15.94 -13.20
C ASP A 62 -6.98 15.76 -13.20
N LEU A 63 -7.49 14.67 -12.60
CA LEU A 63 -8.92 14.44 -12.41
C LEU A 63 -9.52 15.34 -11.33
N PHE A 64 -8.78 15.55 -10.23
CA PHE A 64 -9.23 16.35 -9.09
C PHE A 64 -8.05 17.08 -8.44
N GLU A 65 -7.96 18.39 -8.61
CA GLU A 65 -6.87 19.22 -8.06
C GLU A 65 -6.74 19.11 -6.52
N GLY A 66 -7.86 18.87 -5.84
CA GLY A 66 -7.90 18.65 -4.40
C GLY A 66 -7.33 17.32 -3.91
N TYR A 67 -7.04 16.37 -4.80
CA TYR A 67 -6.56 15.04 -4.41
C TYR A 67 -5.24 15.11 -3.64
N LYS A 68 -5.24 14.58 -2.41
CA LYS A 68 -4.10 14.59 -1.45
C LYS A 68 -3.54 15.99 -1.12
N ALA A 69 -4.24 17.07 -1.48
CA ALA A 69 -3.77 18.45 -1.25
C ALA A 69 -3.69 18.84 0.24
N ASN A 70 -4.37 18.11 1.12
CA ASN A 70 -4.33 18.29 2.57
C ASN A 70 -3.15 17.56 3.24
N ARG A 71 -2.37 16.75 2.49
CA ARG A 71 -1.23 16.03 3.06
C ARG A 71 -0.07 17.01 3.33
N PRO A 72 0.52 16.98 4.54
CA PRO A 72 1.70 17.79 4.82
C PRO A 72 2.89 17.30 3.99
N GLU A 73 3.84 18.19 3.76
CA GLU A 73 5.13 17.82 3.16
C GLU A 73 5.85 16.77 4.02
N ALA A 74 6.65 15.95 3.36
CA ALA A 74 7.46 14.98 4.07
C ALA A 74 8.47 15.70 5.00
N PRO A 75 8.67 15.20 6.25
CA PRO A 75 9.69 15.74 7.13
C PRO A 75 11.06 15.76 6.45
N VAL A 76 11.83 16.86 6.65
CA VAL A 76 13.15 17.02 6.02
C VAL A 76 14.11 15.88 6.32
N GLU A 77 14.00 15.27 7.51
CA GLU A 77 14.79 14.12 7.92
C GLU A 77 14.38 12.82 7.23
N LEU A 78 13.17 12.75 6.68
CA LEU A 78 12.69 11.59 5.92
C LEU A 78 13.13 11.66 4.45
N ILE A 79 13.24 12.85 3.87
CA ILE A 79 13.53 13.05 2.44
C ILE A 79 14.75 12.23 1.97
N PRO A 80 15.93 12.32 2.60
CA PRO A 80 17.09 11.54 2.16
C PRO A 80 16.91 10.03 2.32
N GLN A 81 15.98 9.58 3.17
CA GLN A 81 15.75 8.17 3.42
C GLN A 81 14.91 7.49 2.32
N PHE A 82 14.25 8.25 1.43
CA PHE A 82 13.53 7.67 0.28
C PHE A 82 14.49 6.99 -0.70
N ASP A 83 15.52 7.70 -1.14
CA ASP A 83 16.50 7.14 -2.09
C ASP A 83 17.38 6.08 -1.43
N LEU A 84 17.74 6.28 -0.17
CA LEU A 84 18.49 5.28 0.60
C LEU A 84 17.69 3.99 0.78
N ALA A 85 16.37 4.06 0.93
CA ALA A 85 15.52 2.86 1.02
C ALA A 85 15.55 2.05 -0.28
N LYS A 86 15.52 2.72 -1.45
CA LYS A 86 15.68 2.06 -2.75
C LYS A 86 17.05 1.40 -2.89
N GLN A 87 18.12 2.13 -2.53
CA GLN A 87 19.49 1.59 -2.57
C GLN A 87 19.66 0.38 -1.65
N VAL A 88 19.06 0.41 -0.46
CA VAL A 88 19.10 -0.71 0.47
C VAL A 88 18.33 -1.91 -0.08
N THR A 89 17.14 -1.72 -0.64
CA THR A 89 16.40 -2.85 -1.26
C THR A 89 17.14 -3.44 -2.45
N GLU A 90 17.81 -2.63 -3.27
CA GLU A 90 18.71 -3.10 -4.34
C GLU A 90 19.91 -3.88 -3.78
N ALA A 91 20.47 -3.45 -2.64
CA ALA A 91 21.55 -4.18 -1.99
C ALA A 91 21.10 -5.55 -1.46
N PHE A 92 19.83 -5.69 -1.07
CA PHE A 92 19.18 -6.97 -0.75
C PHE A 92 18.79 -7.79 -1.99
N ASN A 93 19.14 -7.32 -3.19
CA ASN A 93 18.75 -7.87 -4.48
C ASN A 93 17.22 -7.93 -4.68
N ILE A 94 16.53 -6.90 -4.22
CA ILE A 94 15.09 -6.72 -4.39
C ILE A 94 14.84 -5.63 -5.43
N LYS A 95 14.09 -5.95 -6.49
CA LYS A 95 13.75 -5.00 -7.56
C LYS A 95 12.85 -3.88 -7.04
N ASN A 96 13.15 -2.66 -7.44
CA ASN A 96 12.31 -1.48 -7.19
C ASN A 96 11.52 -1.13 -8.45
N ILE A 97 10.24 -0.85 -8.29
CA ILE A 97 9.33 -0.42 -9.37
C ILE A 97 8.60 0.85 -8.95
N GLY A 98 8.48 1.77 -9.87
CA GLY A 98 7.69 2.98 -9.74
C GLY A 98 7.60 3.67 -11.09
N ILE A 99 6.49 4.34 -11.37
CA ILE A 99 6.22 5.01 -12.65
C ILE A 99 5.76 6.43 -12.36
N GLU A 100 6.36 7.40 -13.04
CA GLU A 100 5.91 8.79 -12.98
C GLU A 100 4.44 8.92 -13.42
N GLY A 101 3.67 9.72 -12.69
CA GLY A 101 2.25 9.91 -12.95
C GLY A 101 1.33 8.82 -12.37
N TYR A 102 1.87 7.78 -11.76
CA TYR A 102 1.14 6.71 -11.07
C TYR A 102 1.57 6.58 -9.61
N GLU A 103 0.69 6.04 -8.78
CA GLU A 103 0.99 5.75 -7.39
C GLU A 103 1.62 4.36 -7.23
N ALA A 104 2.30 4.13 -6.10
CA ALA A 104 2.80 2.80 -5.76
C ALA A 104 1.69 1.75 -5.79
N ASP A 105 0.48 2.11 -5.36
CA ASP A 105 -0.69 1.22 -5.34
C ASP A 105 -1.15 0.81 -6.74
N ASP A 106 -1.02 1.71 -7.74
CA ASP A 106 -1.29 1.38 -9.14
C ASP A 106 -0.23 0.40 -9.70
N CYS A 107 1.03 0.56 -9.30
CA CYS A 107 2.09 -0.39 -9.64
C CYS A 107 1.82 -1.75 -8.99
N ILE A 108 1.41 -1.78 -7.70
CA ILE A 108 1.02 -3.01 -6.99
C ILE A 108 -0.17 -3.68 -7.70
N GLY A 109 -1.22 -2.93 -8.00
CA GLY A 109 -2.41 -3.46 -8.68
C GLY A 109 -2.09 -4.05 -10.05
N THR A 110 -1.27 -3.35 -10.83
CA THR A 110 -0.85 -3.82 -12.17
C THR A 110 0.00 -5.08 -12.09
N LEU A 111 1.01 -5.13 -11.20
CA LEU A 111 1.83 -6.32 -10.98
C LEU A 111 0.99 -7.51 -10.50
N THR A 112 0.09 -7.26 -9.54
CA THR A 112 -0.83 -8.27 -9.04
C THR A 112 -1.64 -8.85 -10.18
N LYS A 113 -2.23 -8.00 -11.04
CA LYS A 113 -3.03 -8.43 -12.19
C LYS A 113 -2.25 -9.22 -13.24
N MET A 114 -0.97 -8.88 -13.43
CA MET A 114 -0.08 -9.60 -14.34
C MET A 114 0.28 -10.99 -13.83
N LEU A 115 0.42 -11.15 -12.51
CA LEU A 115 1.04 -12.33 -11.90
C LEU A 115 0.04 -13.27 -11.23
N GLU A 116 -1.13 -12.80 -10.80
CA GLU A 116 -2.11 -13.56 -10.00
C GLU A 116 -2.64 -14.83 -10.67
N LYS A 117 -2.59 -14.90 -12.00
CA LYS A 117 -3.17 -16.03 -12.73
C LYS A 117 -2.44 -17.34 -12.44
N ASP A 118 -1.12 -17.28 -12.34
CA ASP A 118 -0.25 -18.46 -12.22
C ASP A 118 0.52 -18.49 -10.89
N ASN A 119 0.28 -17.51 -10.00
CA ASN A 119 1.01 -17.35 -8.74
C ASN A 119 0.08 -16.98 -7.60
N GLN A 120 0.49 -17.38 -6.38
CA GLN A 120 -0.07 -16.80 -5.15
C GLN A 120 0.65 -15.49 -4.86
N VAL A 121 -0.10 -14.40 -4.79
CA VAL A 121 0.41 -13.05 -4.52
C VAL A 121 0.07 -12.63 -3.10
N THR A 122 1.05 -12.16 -2.36
CA THR A 122 0.84 -11.56 -1.03
C THR A 122 1.25 -10.09 -1.07
N ILE A 123 0.30 -9.20 -0.91
CA ILE A 123 0.56 -7.75 -0.84
C ILE A 123 0.79 -7.35 0.61
N ILE A 124 1.85 -6.59 0.87
CA ILE A 124 2.21 -6.11 2.20
C ILE A 124 2.08 -4.59 2.24
N THR A 125 1.15 -4.09 3.02
CA THR A 125 0.87 -2.64 3.07
C THR A 125 0.32 -2.18 4.41
N GLY A 126 0.29 -0.88 4.64
CA GLY A 126 -0.47 -0.25 5.72
C GLY A 126 -1.81 0.30 5.25
N ASP A 127 -2.05 0.31 3.94
CA ASP A 127 -3.23 0.88 3.31
C ASP A 127 -4.33 -0.16 3.09
N LYS A 128 -5.53 0.16 3.56
CA LYS A 128 -6.68 -0.73 3.42
C LYS A 128 -7.35 -0.64 2.04
N ASP A 129 -7.03 0.37 1.26
CA ASP A 129 -7.61 0.51 -0.08
C ASP A 129 -7.13 -0.60 -1.02
N ILE A 130 -5.94 -1.14 -0.75
CA ILE A 130 -5.40 -2.34 -1.40
C ILE A 130 -6.30 -3.58 -1.23
N LEU A 131 -7.19 -3.62 -0.21
CA LEU A 131 -8.11 -4.75 -0.01
C LEU A 131 -9.07 -4.94 -1.19
N GLN A 132 -9.26 -3.93 -2.04
CA GLN A 132 -10.03 -4.06 -3.29
C GLN A 132 -9.42 -5.06 -4.28
N LEU A 133 -8.12 -5.40 -4.13
CA LEU A 133 -7.38 -6.33 -4.99
C LEU A 133 -7.48 -7.80 -4.55
N LEU A 134 -8.05 -8.07 -3.37
CA LEU A 134 -8.22 -9.44 -2.86
C LEU A 134 -9.01 -10.32 -3.82
N ASN A 135 -8.50 -11.53 -4.06
CA ASN A 135 -9.21 -12.58 -4.79
C ASN A 135 -8.73 -13.96 -4.35
N ASP A 136 -9.01 -15.02 -5.09
CA ASP A 136 -8.67 -16.38 -4.70
C ASP A 136 -7.15 -16.67 -4.73
N ASN A 137 -6.36 -15.84 -5.45
CA ASN A 137 -4.91 -15.95 -5.58
C ASN A 137 -4.16 -14.76 -4.95
N VAL A 138 -4.87 -13.81 -4.34
CA VAL A 138 -4.29 -12.58 -3.79
C VAL A 138 -4.71 -12.40 -2.35
N ASP A 139 -3.73 -12.39 -1.46
CA ASP A 139 -3.87 -12.09 -0.04
C ASP A 139 -3.22 -10.76 0.30
N VAL A 140 -3.67 -10.13 1.38
CA VAL A 140 -3.11 -8.86 1.87
C VAL A 140 -2.73 -8.97 3.35
N LEU A 141 -1.51 -8.58 3.67
CA LEU A 141 -1.03 -8.41 5.05
C LEU A 141 -1.02 -6.92 5.39
N ILE A 142 -1.92 -6.52 6.27
CA ILE A 142 -1.98 -5.14 6.79
C ILE A 142 -1.13 -5.03 8.05
N PHE A 143 -0.15 -4.12 8.04
CA PHE A 143 0.68 -3.85 9.22
C PHE A 143 -0.15 -3.48 10.44
N GLN A 144 0.11 -4.16 11.56
CA GLN A 144 -0.41 -3.82 12.87
C GLN A 144 0.67 -3.11 13.73
N LYS A 145 0.34 -2.77 14.97
CA LYS A 145 1.31 -2.16 15.89
C LYS A 145 2.42 -3.16 16.24
N GLY A 146 3.66 -2.72 16.10
CA GLY A 146 4.87 -3.54 16.34
C GLY A 146 5.36 -4.23 15.07
N ILE A 147 6.58 -4.79 15.15
CA ILE A 147 7.21 -5.51 14.04
C ILE A 147 6.74 -6.97 14.10
N GLY A 148 6.47 -7.55 12.91
CA GLY A 148 6.01 -8.93 12.80
C GLY A 148 4.53 -9.15 13.09
N ASN A 149 3.77 -8.09 13.36
CA ASN A 149 2.33 -8.18 13.57
C ASN A 149 1.58 -7.73 12.33
N TYR A 150 0.83 -8.64 11.74
CA TYR A 150 0.03 -8.40 10.54
C TYR A 150 -1.40 -8.86 10.75
N LYS A 151 -2.36 -8.12 10.21
CA LYS A 151 -3.70 -8.66 9.98
C LYS A 151 -3.73 -9.23 8.57
N HIS A 152 -3.90 -10.54 8.48
CA HIS A 152 -3.97 -11.25 7.22
C HIS A 152 -5.41 -11.25 6.72
N TYR A 153 -5.61 -10.70 5.52
CA TYR A 153 -6.85 -10.74 4.81
C TYR A 153 -6.73 -11.68 3.61
N THR A 154 -7.60 -12.66 3.58
CA THR A 154 -7.96 -13.41 2.39
C THR A 154 -9.29 -12.87 1.86
N LYS A 155 -9.66 -13.21 0.62
CA LYS A 155 -10.99 -12.88 0.09
C LYS A 155 -12.11 -13.38 1.03
N GLY A 156 -11.99 -14.61 1.55
CA GLY A 156 -12.98 -15.18 2.46
C GLY A 156 -13.10 -14.41 3.77
N SER A 157 -11.99 -14.09 4.43
CA SER A 157 -12.01 -13.32 5.68
C SER A 157 -12.50 -11.88 5.49
N TYR A 158 -12.26 -11.30 4.31
CA TYR A 158 -12.77 -9.97 3.96
C TYR A 158 -14.30 -9.99 3.84
N ILE A 159 -14.84 -10.98 3.10
CA ILE A 159 -16.31 -11.12 2.93
C ILE A 159 -16.98 -11.39 4.28
N GLU A 160 -16.36 -12.22 5.14
CA GLU A 160 -16.89 -12.49 6.49
C GLU A 160 -16.94 -11.22 7.36
N GLU A 161 -15.93 -10.35 7.26
CA GLU A 161 -15.85 -9.12 8.07
C GLU A 161 -16.74 -7.99 7.54
N PHE A 162 -16.81 -7.80 6.20
CA PHE A 162 -17.44 -6.63 5.58
C PHE A 162 -18.75 -6.92 4.84
N GLU A 163 -19.13 -8.18 4.67
CA GLU A 163 -20.36 -8.65 4.00
C GLU A 163 -20.50 -8.20 2.53
N ILE A 164 -19.37 -7.85 1.88
CA ILE A 164 -19.28 -7.44 0.47
C ILE A 164 -18.08 -8.12 -0.21
N GLU A 165 -18.12 -8.22 -1.54
CA GLU A 165 -16.93 -8.64 -2.32
C GLU A 165 -15.84 -7.56 -2.27
N PRO A 166 -14.54 -7.92 -2.30
CA PRO A 166 -13.43 -6.96 -2.22
C PRO A 166 -13.50 -5.82 -3.24
N THR A 167 -13.85 -6.11 -4.48
CA THR A 167 -13.98 -5.09 -5.54
C THR A 167 -15.07 -4.06 -5.26
N MET A 168 -16.05 -4.38 -4.43
CA MET A 168 -17.11 -3.45 -4.03
C MET A 168 -16.60 -2.36 -3.06
N LEU A 169 -15.39 -2.50 -2.51
CA LEU A 169 -14.77 -1.47 -1.67
C LEU A 169 -14.63 -0.13 -2.43
N ILE A 170 -14.41 -0.19 -3.73
CA ILE A 170 -14.34 0.99 -4.61
C ILE A 170 -15.64 1.81 -4.50
N ASP A 171 -16.79 1.16 -4.60
CA ASP A 171 -18.10 1.80 -4.53
C ASP A 171 -18.43 2.29 -3.11
N VAL A 172 -17.96 1.59 -2.07
CA VAL A 172 -18.04 2.08 -0.68
C VAL A 172 -17.26 3.38 -0.52
N LYS A 173 -16.02 3.42 -1.00
CA LYS A 173 -15.15 4.59 -0.97
C LYS A 173 -15.72 5.76 -1.81
N ALA A 174 -16.29 5.47 -2.95
CA ALA A 174 -16.95 6.47 -3.79
C ALA A 174 -18.13 7.16 -3.07
N LEU A 175 -18.91 6.39 -2.30
CA LEU A 175 -20.02 6.92 -1.51
C LEU A 175 -19.56 7.71 -0.29
N MET A 176 -18.63 7.18 0.50
CA MET A 176 -18.22 7.79 1.77
C MET A 176 -17.15 8.87 1.62
N GLY A 177 -16.43 8.88 0.49
CA GLY A 177 -15.23 9.68 0.31
C GLY A 177 -14.05 9.15 1.12
N ASP A 178 -12.92 9.86 1.02
CA ASP A 178 -11.74 9.62 1.82
C ASP A 178 -11.09 10.93 2.29
N SER A 179 -11.07 11.16 3.59
CA SER A 179 -10.48 12.36 4.16
C SER A 179 -8.95 12.36 4.09
N SER A 180 -8.31 11.19 4.04
CA SER A 180 -6.85 11.08 3.92
C SER A 180 -6.36 11.41 2.52
N ASP A 181 -7.18 11.12 1.51
CA ASP A 181 -6.93 11.41 0.09
C ASP A 181 -7.69 12.66 -0.39
N ASN A 182 -8.46 13.26 0.53
CA ASN A 182 -9.14 14.53 0.33
C ASN A 182 -10.15 14.54 -0.82
N TYR A 183 -10.90 13.46 -1.03
CA TYR A 183 -12.05 13.46 -1.92
C TYR A 183 -13.35 13.19 -1.13
N PRO A 184 -14.44 13.94 -1.43
CA PRO A 184 -15.56 14.07 -0.49
C PRO A 184 -16.58 12.93 -0.53
N GLY A 185 -16.67 12.16 -1.63
CA GLY A 185 -17.78 11.23 -1.84
C GLY A 185 -19.14 11.95 -1.92
N VAL A 186 -20.18 11.31 -1.43
CA VAL A 186 -21.54 11.86 -1.31
C VAL A 186 -21.70 12.50 0.07
N LYS A 187 -21.93 13.81 0.12
CA LYS A 187 -22.06 14.54 1.38
C LYS A 187 -23.12 13.98 2.32
N GLY A 188 -22.67 13.58 3.51
CA GLY A 188 -23.54 13.03 4.55
C GLY A 188 -23.88 11.54 4.38
N ILE A 189 -23.17 10.81 3.50
CA ILE A 189 -23.12 9.36 3.48
C ILE A 189 -21.78 8.94 4.11
N GLY A 190 -21.81 8.38 5.32
CA GLY A 190 -20.63 7.86 6.00
C GLY A 190 -20.49 6.35 5.80
N GLU A 191 -19.37 5.82 6.30
CA GLU A 191 -18.93 4.44 6.13
C GLU A 191 -20.05 3.40 6.34
N LYS A 192 -20.73 3.42 7.49
CA LYS A 192 -21.80 2.44 7.78
C LYS A 192 -22.94 2.45 6.75
N THR A 193 -23.29 3.65 6.25
CA THR A 193 -24.38 3.78 5.25
C THR A 193 -23.87 3.31 3.90
N ALA A 194 -22.64 3.63 3.53
CA ALA A 194 -22.02 3.21 2.28
C ALA A 194 -21.93 1.67 2.21
N PHE A 195 -21.38 1.01 3.23
CA PHE A 195 -21.33 -0.46 3.30
C PHE A 195 -22.71 -1.08 3.18
N LYS A 196 -23.72 -0.56 3.91
CA LYS A 196 -25.08 -1.08 3.85
C LYS A 196 -25.69 -0.95 2.45
N LEU A 197 -25.51 0.18 1.79
CA LEU A 197 -26.03 0.42 0.44
C LEU A 197 -25.36 -0.52 -0.58
N VAL A 198 -24.03 -0.63 -0.51
CA VAL A 198 -23.28 -1.50 -1.43
C VAL A 198 -23.57 -2.98 -1.17
N ALA A 199 -23.69 -3.41 0.08
CA ALA A 199 -24.08 -4.78 0.41
C ALA A 199 -25.47 -5.13 -0.17
N GLN A 200 -26.43 -4.19 -0.12
CA GLN A 200 -27.79 -4.39 -0.59
C GLN A 200 -27.91 -4.32 -2.12
N TYR A 201 -27.30 -3.32 -2.75
CA TYR A 201 -27.48 -3.02 -4.18
C TYR A 201 -26.31 -3.42 -5.07
N LYS A 202 -25.22 -3.91 -4.48
CA LYS A 202 -24.02 -4.50 -5.11
C LYS A 202 -23.10 -3.52 -5.82
N SER A 203 -23.58 -2.42 -6.34
CA SER A 203 -22.75 -1.39 -7.02
C SER A 203 -23.42 -0.02 -6.98
N ILE A 204 -22.68 1.01 -7.36
CA ILE A 204 -23.24 2.37 -7.58
C ILE A 204 -24.37 2.30 -8.60
N GLU A 205 -24.21 1.60 -9.71
CA GLU A 205 -25.24 1.45 -10.73
C GLU A 205 -26.48 0.76 -10.14
N GLY A 206 -26.29 -0.27 -9.31
CA GLY A 206 -27.39 -0.93 -8.60
C GLY A 206 -28.12 0.04 -7.66
N ILE A 207 -27.41 0.92 -6.96
CA ILE A 207 -27.99 1.95 -6.11
C ILE A 207 -28.78 2.96 -6.94
N LEU A 208 -28.20 3.46 -8.03
CA LEU A 208 -28.83 4.46 -8.92
C LEU A 208 -30.10 3.91 -9.60
N ASN A 209 -30.09 2.66 -10.00
CA ASN A 209 -31.25 1.98 -10.58
C ASN A 209 -32.41 1.75 -9.55
N ASN A 210 -32.09 1.83 -8.26
CA ASN A 210 -33.04 1.59 -7.17
C ASN A 210 -33.27 2.81 -6.27
N LEU A 211 -33.03 4.04 -6.76
CA LEU A 211 -33.22 5.28 -5.99
C LEU A 211 -34.61 5.43 -5.36
N SER A 212 -35.64 4.86 -5.98
CA SER A 212 -37.03 4.87 -5.45
C SER A 212 -37.20 4.04 -4.17
N GLN A 213 -36.29 3.09 -3.91
CA GLN A 213 -36.32 2.23 -2.73
C GLN A 213 -35.51 2.82 -1.56
N LEU A 214 -34.71 3.86 -1.82
CA LEU A 214 -33.94 4.54 -0.80
C LEU A 214 -34.82 5.45 0.06
N THR A 215 -34.33 5.78 1.26
CA THR A 215 -34.97 6.85 2.04
C THR A 215 -34.88 8.18 1.26
N LYS A 216 -35.85 9.06 1.48
CA LYS A 216 -35.88 10.40 0.83
C LYS A 216 -34.55 11.14 1.02
N SER A 217 -33.95 11.02 2.22
CA SER A 217 -32.67 11.66 2.53
C SER A 217 -31.50 11.08 1.74
N GLN A 218 -31.39 9.73 1.65
CA GLN A 218 -30.34 9.06 0.89
C GLN A 218 -30.46 9.38 -0.59
N LYS A 219 -31.68 9.27 -1.14
CA LYS A 219 -31.94 9.61 -2.55
C LYS A 219 -31.52 11.04 -2.87
N SER A 220 -31.99 12.03 -2.09
CA SER A 220 -31.64 13.43 -2.33
C SER A 220 -30.14 13.72 -2.25
N LYS A 221 -29.42 13.08 -1.30
CA LYS A 221 -27.96 13.24 -1.18
C LYS A 221 -27.23 12.71 -2.40
N ILE A 222 -27.59 11.52 -2.88
CA ILE A 222 -26.96 10.89 -4.04
C ILE A 222 -27.26 11.68 -5.31
N GLU A 223 -28.53 12.10 -5.51
CA GLU A 223 -28.92 12.89 -6.67
C GLU A 223 -28.21 14.27 -6.72
N ASN A 224 -27.98 14.90 -5.56
CA ASN A 224 -27.30 16.20 -5.48
C ASN A 224 -25.80 16.11 -5.74
N ASP A 225 -25.16 15.00 -5.42
CA ASP A 225 -23.70 14.82 -5.50
C ASP A 225 -23.30 13.76 -6.55
N LEU A 226 -24.13 13.54 -7.58
CA LEU A 226 -23.93 12.47 -8.57
C LEU A 226 -22.59 12.59 -9.31
N GLU A 227 -22.21 13.79 -9.74
CA GLU A 227 -20.92 14.03 -10.39
C GLU A 227 -19.75 13.70 -9.45
N MET A 228 -19.86 14.12 -8.18
CA MET A 228 -18.83 13.84 -7.17
C MET A 228 -18.75 12.36 -6.81
N LEU A 229 -19.88 11.65 -6.84
CA LEU A 229 -19.90 10.20 -6.64
C LEU A 229 -19.10 9.47 -7.72
N HIS A 230 -19.30 9.81 -8.99
CA HIS A 230 -18.55 9.23 -10.09
C HIS A 230 -17.06 9.59 -10.05
N LEU A 231 -16.75 10.85 -9.80
CA LEU A 231 -15.35 11.28 -9.63
C LEU A 231 -14.67 10.55 -8.46
N SER A 232 -15.34 10.45 -7.31
CA SER A 232 -14.80 9.75 -6.14
C SER A 232 -14.58 8.26 -6.42
N ARG A 233 -15.39 7.62 -7.28
CA ARG A 233 -15.19 6.27 -7.73
C ARG A 233 -13.90 6.13 -8.55
N GLU A 234 -13.66 7.02 -9.50
CA GLU A 234 -12.43 7.03 -10.31
C GLU A 234 -11.19 7.26 -9.44
N LEU A 235 -11.28 8.12 -8.42
CA LEU A 235 -10.19 8.38 -7.48
C LEU A 235 -9.90 7.20 -6.54
N ALA A 236 -10.94 6.45 -6.14
CA ALA A 236 -10.83 5.31 -5.24
C ALA A 236 -10.31 4.04 -5.92
N GLU A 237 -10.49 3.91 -7.23
CA GLU A 237 -10.10 2.73 -7.98
C GLU A 237 -8.58 2.68 -8.19
N ILE A 238 -7.97 1.55 -7.83
CA ILE A 238 -6.56 1.29 -8.12
C ILE A 238 -6.44 0.90 -9.60
N ASN A 239 -5.59 1.61 -10.32
CA ASN A 239 -5.33 1.32 -11.72
C ASN A 239 -4.45 0.07 -11.86
N CYS A 240 -5.04 -1.00 -12.39
CA CYS A 240 -4.34 -2.27 -12.64
C CYS A 240 -3.77 -2.39 -14.06
N SER A 241 -3.58 -1.25 -14.76
CA SER A 241 -3.12 -1.19 -16.14
C SER A 241 -2.07 -0.07 -16.34
N ALA A 242 -1.30 0.26 -15.29
CA ALA A 242 -0.19 1.19 -15.39
C ALA A 242 0.85 0.67 -16.43
N PRO A 243 1.50 1.55 -17.19
CA PRO A 243 2.42 1.14 -18.25
C PRO A 243 3.77 0.68 -17.68
N LEU A 244 3.77 -0.43 -16.97
CA LEU A 244 4.95 -1.06 -16.42
C LEU A 244 5.27 -2.37 -17.14
N GLU A 245 6.56 -2.67 -17.24
CA GLU A 245 7.07 -3.94 -17.73
C GLU A 245 7.84 -4.64 -16.62
N CYS A 246 7.46 -5.87 -16.31
CA CYS A 246 8.13 -6.69 -15.33
C CYS A 246 7.95 -8.16 -15.68
N LEU A 247 9.05 -8.85 -15.92
CA LEU A 247 9.05 -10.30 -16.06
C LEU A 247 9.16 -10.93 -14.66
N ILE A 248 8.58 -12.09 -14.48
CA ILE A 248 8.64 -12.79 -13.18
C ILE A 248 10.08 -13.15 -12.81
N GLU A 249 10.92 -13.43 -13.81
CA GLU A 249 12.34 -13.75 -13.64
C GLU A 249 13.14 -12.56 -13.07
N ASP A 250 12.67 -11.34 -13.32
CA ASP A 250 13.32 -10.10 -12.82
C ASP A 250 13.16 -9.89 -11.32
N ILE A 251 12.19 -10.53 -10.70
CA ILE A 251 11.82 -10.35 -9.30
C ILE A 251 12.09 -11.59 -8.44
N VAL A 252 12.81 -12.58 -8.97
CA VAL A 252 13.26 -13.75 -8.21
C VAL A 252 14.11 -13.27 -7.03
N PHE A 253 13.71 -13.65 -5.82
CA PHE A 253 14.43 -13.27 -4.62
C PHE A 253 15.62 -14.19 -4.37
N LYS A 254 16.82 -13.61 -4.44
CA LYS A 254 18.08 -14.23 -4.05
C LYS A 254 18.87 -13.20 -3.25
N LEU A 255 18.94 -13.38 -1.94
CA LEU A 255 19.67 -12.46 -1.07
C LEU A 255 21.16 -12.41 -1.44
N ASP A 256 21.66 -11.18 -1.64
CA ASP A 256 23.10 -10.90 -1.74
C ASP A 256 23.57 -10.40 -0.37
N GLU A 257 23.99 -11.33 0.50
CA GLU A 257 24.36 -11.03 1.89
C GLU A 257 25.55 -10.05 1.96
N ASP A 258 26.57 -10.24 1.13
CA ASP A 258 27.78 -9.40 1.15
C ASP A 258 27.47 -7.97 0.74
N LYS A 259 26.67 -7.80 -0.31
CA LYS A 259 26.24 -6.49 -0.78
C LYS A 259 25.34 -5.82 0.23
N ALA A 260 24.36 -6.55 0.79
CA ALA A 260 23.48 -6.05 1.84
C ALA A 260 24.28 -5.62 3.07
N LEU A 261 25.21 -6.45 3.56
CA LEU A 261 26.04 -6.14 4.72
C LEU A 261 26.95 -4.92 4.48
N THR A 262 27.49 -4.79 3.29
CA THR A 262 28.31 -3.62 2.91
C THR A 262 27.47 -2.34 3.01
N MET A 263 26.28 -2.32 2.41
CA MET A 263 25.37 -1.17 2.47
C MET A 263 24.92 -0.85 3.91
N LEU A 264 24.63 -1.87 4.73
CA LEU A 264 24.27 -1.66 6.14
C LEU A 264 25.44 -1.08 6.95
N LYS A 265 26.70 -1.44 6.65
CA LYS A 265 27.89 -0.89 7.28
C LYS A 265 28.09 0.60 6.89
N GLU A 266 27.90 0.93 5.62
CA GLU A 266 28.00 2.32 5.13
C GLU A 266 26.97 3.24 5.80
N LEU A 267 25.77 2.73 6.06
CA LEU A 267 24.68 3.43 6.73
C LEU A 267 24.75 3.33 8.27
N GLU A 268 25.68 2.53 8.81
CA GLU A 268 25.86 2.26 10.25
C GLU A 268 24.62 1.64 10.93
N LEU A 269 23.85 0.85 10.19
CA LEU A 269 22.63 0.18 10.66
C LEU A 269 22.95 -1.12 11.44
N LYS A 270 23.79 -1.01 12.49
CA LYS A 270 24.31 -2.13 13.28
C LYS A 270 23.21 -3.05 13.83
N GLY A 271 22.05 -2.49 14.20
CA GLY A 271 20.91 -3.27 14.71
C GLY A 271 20.25 -4.21 13.70
N ILE A 272 20.65 -4.13 12.41
CA ILE A 272 20.13 -4.98 11.33
C ILE A 272 21.09 -6.17 11.04
N TYR A 273 22.36 -6.10 11.43
CA TYR A 273 23.36 -7.10 11.05
C TYR A 273 22.99 -8.53 11.51
N THR A 274 22.54 -8.68 12.74
CA THR A 274 22.11 -9.99 13.27
C THR A 274 20.88 -10.49 12.50
N LEU A 275 19.91 -9.62 12.24
CA LEU A 275 18.70 -9.98 11.49
C LEU A 275 19.01 -10.40 10.05
N LEU A 276 19.98 -9.75 9.40
CA LEU A 276 20.44 -10.15 8.06
C LEU A 276 21.09 -11.54 8.09
N LYS A 277 21.97 -11.78 9.06
CA LYS A 277 22.63 -13.08 9.22
C LYS A 277 21.63 -14.21 9.49
N ASP A 278 20.66 -13.96 10.38
CA ASP A 278 19.61 -14.95 10.68
C ASP A 278 18.73 -15.22 9.45
N LEU A 279 18.46 -14.20 8.61
CA LEU A 279 17.75 -14.35 7.35
C LEU A 279 18.56 -15.21 6.36
N SER A 280 19.86 -14.92 6.19
CA SER A 280 20.76 -15.67 5.30
C SER A 280 20.79 -17.15 5.65
N MET A 281 21.00 -17.48 6.94
CA MET A 281 21.01 -18.86 7.40
C MET A 281 19.69 -19.59 7.10
N LYS A 282 18.55 -18.95 7.31
CA LYS A 282 17.23 -19.55 7.00
C LYS A 282 17.03 -19.81 5.52
N ILE A 283 17.50 -18.92 4.67
CA ILE A 283 17.41 -19.09 3.21
C ILE A 283 18.27 -20.28 2.77
N GLU A 284 19.48 -20.43 3.33
CA GLU A 284 20.38 -21.57 3.05
C GLU A 284 19.80 -22.91 3.51
N GLU A 285 19.13 -22.93 4.67
CA GLU A 285 18.47 -24.14 5.19
C GLU A 285 17.24 -24.58 4.38
N ALA A 286 16.64 -23.65 3.62
CA ALA A 286 15.43 -23.90 2.82
C ALA A 286 15.72 -24.39 1.39
N ILE A 287 16.99 -24.34 0.94
CA ILE A 287 17.48 -24.83 -0.35
C ILE A 287 17.95 -26.28 -0.22
#